data_f39245de6c259de723bc4c4c7133ffee
#
_entry.id   f39245de6c259de723bc4c4c7133ffee
#
_cell.length_a   1.000
_cell.length_b   1.000
_cell.length_c   1.000
_cell.angle_alpha   90.00
_cell.angle_beta   90.00
_cell.angle_gamma   90.00
#
_symmetry.space_group_name_H-M   'P 1'
#
loop_
_entity.id
_entity.type
_entity.pdbx_description
1 polymer ?
#
loop_
_entity_poly.entity_id
_entity_poly.type
_entity_poly.pdbx_seq_one_letter_code
_entity_poly.pdbx_strand_id
1 'polypeptide(L)'
;MAPLATRPAPEAQDARRSSGVPVVEFDDVSKVYPGGHVGLEQVSMKIGRGEFVFLVGPTGCGKSTCIRLLMKELEATEGDILISGHSLPEMPRRKVPRLRRNIGVVFQDYKLLPNRTVYANVAYALEVIGENRQTIRRKVPDILRLVGLSTKLHNYPDELSGGEQQRVSIARAFVNHPPLLLCDEPTGNLDPETSIGIMQLIYRINRTGTTVVVATHDKEMVDKMRRRVIELREGRVIRDQQSGLYRPDESTSEFAVRLRGELGIGVEGHPN
;
A
#
# COMPACT_ATOMS: atom_id res chain seq x y z
N MET A 1 43.81 -10.68 -20.29
CA MET A 1 42.40 -11.06 -20.10
C MET A 1 42.08 -10.87 -18.64
N ALA A 2 41.32 -9.81 -18.30
CA ALA A 2 40.87 -9.56 -16.93
C ALA A 2 39.56 -10.32 -16.68
N PRO A 3 39.33 -10.89 -15.47
CA PRO A 3 38.09 -11.62 -15.18
C PRO A 3 36.92 -10.62 -15.05
N LEU A 4 35.81 -10.96 -15.71
CA LEU A 4 34.52 -10.29 -15.57
C LEU A 4 34.02 -10.37 -14.12
N ALA A 5 33.82 -9.23 -13.49
CA ALA A 5 33.23 -9.12 -12.17
C ALA A 5 31.76 -9.61 -12.21
N THR A 6 31.48 -10.68 -11.49
CA THR A 6 30.14 -11.24 -11.29
C THR A 6 29.27 -10.24 -10.57
N ARG A 7 28.12 -9.91 -11.17
CA ARG A 7 27.09 -9.03 -10.60
C ARG A 7 26.49 -9.73 -9.36
N PRO A 8 26.44 -9.08 -8.19
CA PRO A 8 25.88 -9.72 -7.00
C PRO A 8 24.37 -9.98 -7.15
N ALA A 9 23.92 -11.08 -6.60
CA ALA A 9 22.55 -11.56 -6.65
C ALA A 9 21.54 -10.58 -6.00
N PRO A 10 20.26 -10.58 -6.42
CA PRO A 10 19.22 -9.63 -5.97
C PRO A 10 18.98 -9.57 -4.45
N GLU A 11 19.22 -10.67 -3.73
CA GLU A 11 19.06 -10.71 -2.26
C GLU A 11 20.01 -9.76 -1.50
N ALA A 12 21.20 -9.52 -2.01
CA ALA A 12 22.16 -8.59 -1.40
C ALA A 12 21.77 -7.11 -1.56
N GLN A 13 20.83 -6.80 -2.47
CA GLN A 13 20.34 -5.44 -2.68
C GLN A 13 19.17 -5.10 -1.74
N ASP A 14 18.29 -6.05 -1.39
CA ASP A 14 17.21 -5.82 -0.44
C ASP A 14 17.70 -5.69 1.01
N ALA A 15 18.70 -6.48 1.42
CA ALA A 15 19.31 -6.38 2.74
C ALA A 15 20.03 -5.04 3.00
N ARG A 16 20.51 -4.37 1.95
CA ARG A 16 21.19 -3.05 2.07
C ARG A 16 20.23 -1.85 2.13
N ARG A 17 18.93 -2.06 1.82
CA ARG A 17 17.91 -1.00 1.87
C ARG A 17 17.34 -0.75 3.27
N SER A 18 17.56 -1.63 4.24
CA SER A 18 16.99 -1.57 5.58
C SER A 18 17.82 -0.81 6.63
N SER A 19 18.98 -0.23 6.28
CA SER A 19 19.87 0.46 7.24
C SER A 19 19.55 1.93 7.51
N GLY A 20 18.39 2.43 7.07
CA GLY A 20 17.92 3.80 7.29
C GLY A 20 16.75 3.87 8.27
N VAL A 21 16.38 5.09 8.69
CA VAL A 21 15.18 5.37 9.49
C VAL A 21 13.95 4.74 8.81
N PRO A 22 13.18 3.87 9.50
CA PRO A 22 11.99 3.25 8.94
C PRO A 22 10.97 4.30 8.49
N VAL A 23 10.20 3.99 7.44
CA VAL A 23 9.11 4.86 6.98
C VAL A 23 7.95 4.83 7.95
N VAL A 24 7.66 3.65 8.51
CA VAL A 24 6.61 3.45 9.53
C VAL A 24 7.23 2.69 10.70
N GLU A 25 6.95 3.16 11.91
CA GLU A 25 7.30 2.45 13.15
C GLU A 25 6.13 2.57 14.13
N PHE A 26 5.69 1.44 14.64
CA PHE A 26 4.79 1.32 15.79
C PHE A 26 5.64 0.85 16.96
N ASP A 27 5.55 1.54 18.10
CA ASP A 27 6.27 1.22 19.33
C ASP A 27 5.27 1.08 20.46
N ASP A 28 4.96 -0.17 20.82
CA ASP A 28 4.02 -0.57 21.87
C ASP A 28 2.64 0.09 21.78
N VAL A 29 2.10 0.15 20.57
CA VAL A 29 0.89 0.91 20.26
C VAL A 29 -0.37 0.15 20.65
N SER A 30 -1.18 0.78 21.51
CA SER A 30 -2.52 0.32 21.85
C SER A 30 -3.58 1.31 21.41
N LYS A 31 -4.73 0.80 20.97
CA LYS A 31 -5.92 1.59 20.63
C LYS A 31 -7.17 0.99 21.21
N VAL A 32 -7.74 1.68 22.20
CA VAL A 32 -9.04 1.38 22.78
C VAL A 32 -10.05 2.41 22.25
N TYR A 33 -11.17 1.94 21.73
CA TYR A 33 -12.27 2.79 21.26
C TYR A 33 -13.18 3.20 22.41
N PRO A 34 -13.94 4.30 22.26
CA PRO A 34 -15.04 4.61 23.18
C PRO A 34 -15.97 3.39 23.29
N GLY A 35 -16.27 2.96 24.52
CA GLY A 35 -17.05 1.73 24.76
C GLY A 35 -16.21 0.49 25.07
N GLY A 36 -14.86 0.63 25.17
CA GLY A 36 -13.98 -0.42 25.67
C GLY A 36 -13.52 -1.45 24.63
N HIS A 37 -13.95 -1.33 23.36
CA HIS A 37 -13.48 -2.22 22.32
C HIS A 37 -12.00 -1.97 22.00
N VAL A 38 -11.17 -3.03 22.08
CA VAL A 38 -9.74 -2.98 21.79
C VAL A 38 -9.55 -3.15 20.28
N GLY A 39 -9.04 -2.12 19.62
CA GLY A 39 -8.70 -2.17 18.19
C GLY A 39 -7.27 -2.63 17.92
N LEU A 40 -6.31 -2.23 18.78
CA LEU A 40 -4.92 -2.70 18.80
C LEU A 40 -4.44 -2.84 20.24
N GLU A 41 -3.55 -3.78 20.47
CA GLU A 41 -2.99 -4.07 21.78
C GLU A 41 -1.48 -4.35 21.66
N GLN A 42 -0.66 -3.44 22.20
CA GLN A 42 0.80 -3.53 22.26
C GLN A 42 1.47 -3.90 20.93
N VAL A 43 1.03 -3.23 19.84
CA VAL A 43 1.56 -3.49 18.50
C VAL A 43 2.90 -2.82 18.34
N SER A 44 3.94 -3.61 18.04
CA SER A 44 5.26 -3.13 17.64
C SER A 44 5.63 -3.69 16.27
N MET A 45 5.93 -2.80 15.30
CA MET A 45 6.36 -3.19 13.95
C MET A 45 7.11 -2.04 13.29
N LYS A 46 8.04 -2.37 12.37
CA LYS A 46 8.81 -1.40 11.58
C LYS A 46 8.71 -1.74 10.11
N ILE A 47 8.48 -0.74 9.26
CA ILE A 47 8.43 -0.89 7.80
C ILE A 47 9.49 0.02 7.18
N GLY A 48 10.41 -0.57 6.45
CA GLY A 48 11.52 0.11 5.78
C GLY A 48 11.10 0.84 4.51
N ARG A 49 12.00 1.67 3.98
CA ARG A 49 11.79 2.38 2.71
C ARG A 49 11.71 1.39 1.54
N GLY A 50 10.72 1.60 0.67
CA GLY A 50 10.54 0.81 -0.55
C GLY A 50 10.06 -0.62 -0.30
N GLU A 51 9.76 -1.00 0.95
CA GLU A 51 9.16 -2.30 1.23
C GLU A 51 7.74 -2.41 0.67
N PHE A 52 7.38 -3.64 0.32
CA PHE A 52 6.01 -4.05 0.03
C PHE A 52 5.55 -4.99 1.13
N VAL A 53 4.58 -4.55 1.92
CA VAL A 53 4.13 -5.27 3.12
C VAL A 53 2.64 -5.58 3.03
N PHE A 54 2.28 -6.83 3.26
CA PHE A 54 0.90 -7.23 3.50
C PHE A 54 0.60 -7.18 5.00
N LEU A 55 -0.47 -6.47 5.36
CA LEU A 55 -1.06 -6.49 6.69
C LEU A 55 -2.29 -7.37 6.64
N VAL A 56 -2.20 -8.59 7.19
CA VAL A 56 -3.23 -9.61 7.05
C VAL A 56 -3.91 -9.95 8.38
N GLY A 57 -5.03 -10.65 8.28
CA GLY A 57 -5.79 -11.13 9.44
C GLY A 57 -7.30 -11.08 9.20
N PRO A 58 -8.10 -11.70 10.08
CA PRO A 58 -9.55 -11.73 9.95
C PRO A 58 -10.16 -10.31 10.01
N THR A 59 -11.43 -10.21 9.61
CA THR A 59 -12.19 -8.96 9.73
C THR A 59 -12.25 -8.54 11.20
N GLY A 60 -12.04 -7.25 11.48
CA GLY A 60 -12.04 -6.71 12.84
C GLY A 60 -10.71 -6.87 13.63
N CYS A 61 -9.67 -7.51 13.08
CA CYS A 61 -8.42 -7.74 13.81
C CYS A 61 -7.53 -6.48 13.99
N GLY A 62 -7.91 -5.31 13.46
CA GLY A 62 -7.16 -4.06 13.65
C GLY A 62 -6.48 -3.49 12.39
N LYS A 63 -6.57 -4.12 11.19
CA LYS A 63 -5.91 -3.64 9.95
C LYS A 63 -6.28 -2.20 9.59
N SER A 64 -7.56 -1.91 9.46
CA SER A 64 -8.04 -0.54 9.16
C SER A 64 -7.76 0.44 10.31
N THR A 65 -7.67 -0.05 11.56
CA THR A 65 -7.23 0.77 12.70
C THR A 65 -5.78 1.23 12.51
N CYS A 66 -4.86 0.34 12.09
CA CYS A 66 -3.49 0.71 11.77
C CYS A 66 -3.44 1.79 10.69
N ILE A 67 -4.18 1.60 9.58
CA ILE A 67 -4.24 2.58 8.48
C ILE A 67 -4.73 3.94 8.97
N ARG A 68 -5.82 3.97 9.75
CA ARG A 68 -6.40 5.22 10.27
C ARG A 68 -5.51 5.93 11.28
N LEU A 69 -4.74 5.19 12.08
CA LEU A 69 -3.72 5.75 12.96
C LEU A 69 -2.59 6.39 12.16
N LEU A 70 -2.07 5.73 11.12
CA LEU A 70 -1.03 6.28 10.23
C LEU A 70 -1.49 7.56 9.52
N MET A 71 -2.78 7.67 9.18
CA MET A 71 -3.37 8.89 8.62
C MET A 71 -3.66 9.97 9.68
N LYS A 72 -3.42 9.67 10.96
CA LYS A 72 -3.82 10.53 12.09
C LYS A 72 -5.31 10.91 12.04
N GLU A 73 -6.16 9.96 11.62
CA GLU A 73 -7.61 10.04 11.78
C GLU A 73 -8.04 9.57 13.18
N LEU A 74 -7.24 8.68 13.75
CA LEU A 74 -7.36 8.22 15.13
C LEU A 74 -6.08 8.58 15.87
N GLU A 75 -6.20 8.75 17.19
CA GLU A 75 -5.07 8.85 18.10
C GLU A 75 -4.85 7.49 18.77
N ALA A 76 -3.60 7.11 18.99
CA ALA A 76 -3.26 5.97 19.84
C ALA A 76 -3.72 6.25 21.28
N THR A 77 -4.08 5.21 22.01
CA THR A 77 -4.38 5.31 23.45
C THR A 77 -3.09 5.27 24.24
N GLU A 78 -2.14 4.42 23.79
CA GLU A 78 -0.81 4.25 24.38
C GLU A 78 0.20 3.96 23.28
N GLY A 79 1.49 4.14 23.58
CA GLY A 79 2.60 3.91 22.67
C GLY A 79 2.83 5.06 21.68
N ASP A 80 3.84 4.90 20.82
CA ASP A 80 4.19 5.91 19.82
C ASP A 80 4.13 5.35 18.39
N ILE A 81 3.78 6.23 17.44
CA ILE A 81 3.78 5.93 16.01
C ILE A 81 4.65 6.96 15.33
N LEU A 82 5.70 6.48 14.63
CA LEU A 82 6.57 7.36 13.89
C LEU A 82 6.38 7.15 12.38
N ILE A 83 6.33 8.25 11.64
CA ILE A 83 6.42 8.24 10.17
C ILE A 83 7.66 9.01 9.77
N SER A 84 8.62 8.30 9.13
CA SER A 84 9.93 8.85 8.76
C SER A 84 10.63 9.55 9.94
N GLY A 85 10.56 8.94 11.13
CA GLY A 85 11.16 9.44 12.37
C GLY A 85 10.40 10.57 13.10
N HIS A 86 9.20 10.94 12.61
CA HIS A 86 8.38 11.97 13.26
C HIS A 86 7.25 11.30 14.05
N SER A 87 7.19 11.55 15.36
CA SER A 87 6.12 11.07 16.24
C SER A 87 4.77 11.67 15.86
N LEU A 88 3.76 10.80 15.65
CA LEU A 88 2.41 11.23 15.36
C LEU A 88 1.67 11.76 16.60
N PRO A 89 1.75 11.12 17.80
CA PRO A 89 1.18 11.67 19.01
C PRO A 89 1.62 13.11 19.29
N GLU A 90 2.91 13.40 19.16
CA GLU A 90 3.47 14.73 19.39
C GLU A 90 3.17 15.76 18.27
N MET A 91 2.66 15.29 17.13
CA MET A 91 2.44 16.14 15.96
C MET A 91 1.26 17.10 16.17
N PRO A 92 1.46 18.43 16.13
CA PRO A 92 0.37 19.38 16.26
C PRO A 92 -0.58 19.29 15.05
N ARG A 93 -1.88 19.49 15.28
CA ARG A 93 -2.95 19.39 14.26
C ARG A 93 -2.65 20.18 12.99
N ARG A 94 -2.01 21.34 13.10
CA ARG A 94 -1.63 22.17 11.94
C ARG A 94 -0.62 21.51 10.98
N LYS A 95 0.14 20.49 11.44
CA LYS A 95 1.08 19.74 10.62
C LYS A 95 0.46 18.50 9.96
N VAL A 96 -0.71 18.03 10.41
CA VAL A 96 -1.39 16.86 9.86
C VAL A 96 -1.66 16.96 8.35
N PRO A 97 -2.09 18.10 7.78
CA PRO A 97 -2.24 18.21 6.32
C PRO A 97 -0.92 17.97 5.57
N ARG A 98 0.22 18.40 6.13
CA ARG A 98 1.54 18.14 5.53
C ARG A 98 1.94 16.66 5.60
N LEU A 99 1.63 15.99 6.70
CA LEU A 99 1.78 14.54 6.82
C LEU A 99 0.98 13.82 5.72
N ARG A 100 -0.31 14.11 5.61
CA ARG A 100 -1.23 13.45 4.65
C ARG A 100 -0.84 13.68 3.18
N ARG A 101 -0.12 14.75 2.84
CA ARG A 101 0.45 14.95 1.49
C ARG A 101 1.52 13.91 1.12
N ASN A 102 2.16 13.31 2.12
CA ASN A 102 3.20 12.29 1.95
C ASN A 102 2.63 10.86 2.05
N ILE A 103 1.31 10.72 2.17
CA ILE A 103 0.63 9.43 2.27
C ILE A 103 -0.44 9.36 1.20
N GLY A 104 -0.30 8.43 0.26
CA GLY A 104 -1.38 8.06 -0.65
C GLY A 104 -2.26 7.01 0.02
N VAL A 105 -3.58 7.10 -0.18
CA VAL A 105 -4.51 6.11 0.36
C VAL A 105 -5.46 5.62 -0.71
N VAL A 106 -5.55 4.30 -0.81
CA VAL A 106 -6.47 3.57 -1.69
C VAL A 106 -7.48 2.84 -0.81
N PHE A 107 -8.76 3.11 -1.02
CA PHE A 107 -9.86 2.52 -0.25
C PHE A 107 -10.59 1.43 -1.03
N GLN A 108 -11.23 0.51 -0.34
CA GLN A 108 -12.06 -0.55 -0.92
C GLN A 108 -13.25 0.00 -1.72
N ASP A 109 -13.86 1.08 -1.25
CA ASP A 109 -15.04 1.74 -1.86
C ASP A 109 -14.66 2.93 -2.76
N TYR A 110 -13.44 2.94 -3.27
CA TYR A 110 -12.86 3.90 -4.23
C TYR A 110 -12.85 5.36 -3.75
N LYS A 111 -13.86 5.82 -3.01
CA LYS A 111 -14.05 7.20 -2.51
C LYS A 111 -13.93 8.26 -3.62
N LEU A 112 -14.40 7.95 -4.84
CA LEU A 112 -14.38 8.90 -5.94
C LEU A 112 -15.42 10.01 -5.73
N LEU A 113 -15.14 11.18 -6.30
CA LEU A 113 -16.06 12.30 -6.33
C LEU A 113 -17.03 12.09 -7.49
N PRO A 114 -18.33 11.77 -7.23
CA PRO A 114 -19.25 11.28 -8.27
C PRO A 114 -19.56 12.35 -9.33
N ASN A 115 -19.57 13.62 -8.93
CA ASN A 115 -19.87 14.76 -9.80
C ASN A 115 -18.61 15.34 -10.49
N ARG A 116 -17.51 14.58 -10.54
CA ARG A 116 -16.27 14.99 -11.18
C ARG A 116 -15.79 13.90 -12.15
N THR A 117 -15.26 14.33 -13.29
CA THR A 117 -14.66 13.42 -14.26
C THR A 117 -13.45 12.68 -13.68
N VAL A 118 -12.99 11.63 -14.35
CA VAL A 118 -11.73 10.91 -14.04
C VAL A 118 -10.57 11.89 -13.90
N TYR A 119 -10.39 12.78 -14.90
CA TYR A 119 -9.37 13.83 -14.85
C TYR A 119 -9.49 14.69 -13.58
N ALA A 120 -10.69 15.20 -13.30
CA ALA A 120 -10.95 16.10 -12.18
C ALA A 120 -10.79 15.38 -10.81
N ASN A 121 -11.10 14.08 -10.72
CA ASN A 121 -10.85 13.27 -9.52
C ASN A 121 -9.36 13.20 -9.20
N VAL A 122 -8.50 12.99 -10.20
CA VAL A 122 -7.06 12.91 -10.00
C VAL A 122 -6.45 14.30 -9.80
N ALA A 123 -6.90 15.31 -10.58
CA ALA A 123 -6.45 16.69 -10.46
C ALA A 123 -6.69 17.26 -9.06
N TYR A 124 -7.81 16.89 -8.43
CA TYR A 124 -8.18 17.36 -7.10
C TYR A 124 -7.11 17.14 -6.04
N ALA A 125 -6.40 16.00 -6.10
CA ALA A 125 -5.31 15.72 -5.16
C ALA A 125 -4.15 16.72 -5.29
N LEU A 126 -3.86 17.22 -6.50
CA LEU A 126 -2.85 18.24 -6.76
C LEU A 126 -3.36 19.66 -6.43
N GLU A 127 -4.64 19.94 -6.69
CA GLU A 127 -5.29 21.21 -6.35
C GLU A 127 -5.25 21.48 -4.85
N VAL A 128 -5.59 20.47 -4.03
CA VAL A 128 -5.60 20.57 -2.55
C VAL A 128 -4.22 20.87 -1.97
N ILE A 129 -3.15 20.42 -2.62
CA ILE A 129 -1.77 20.71 -2.16
C ILE A 129 -1.23 22.03 -2.72
N GLY A 130 -1.99 22.72 -3.57
CA GLY A 130 -1.64 24.03 -4.12
C GLY A 130 -0.77 23.97 -5.37
N GLU A 131 -0.76 22.86 -6.12
CA GLU A 131 -0.03 22.77 -7.39
C GLU A 131 -0.61 23.71 -8.44
N ASN A 132 0.25 24.26 -9.28
CA ASN A 132 -0.18 25.15 -10.33
C ASN A 132 -0.84 24.39 -11.51
N ARG A 133 -1.66 25.11 -12.29
CA ARG A 133 -2.43 24.53 -13.41
C ARG A 133 -1.54 23.87 -14.47
N GLN A 134 -0.33 24.37 -14.72
CA GLN A 134 0.58 23.80 -15.71
C GLN A 134 1.09 22.42 -15.26
N THR A 135 1.46 22.29 -13.98
CA THR A 135 1.87 21.02 -13.37
C THR A 135 0.73 20.01 -13.40
N ILE A 136 -0.51 20.41 -13.05
CA ILE A 136 -1.69 19.55 -13.09
C ILE A 136 -1.94 19.04 -14.50
N ARG A 137 -1.93 19.92 -15.51
CA ARG A 137 -2.12 19.54 -16.93
C ARG A 137 -1.09 18.53 -17.45
N ARG A 138 0.11 18.52 -16.90
CA ARG A 138 1.16 17.54 -17.24
C ARG A 138 1.01 16.25 -16.45
N LYS A 139 0.96 16.33 -15.11
CA LYS A 139 0.98 15.16 -14.21
C LYS A 139 -0.26 14.26 -14.37
N VAL A 140 -1.46 14.83 -14.50
CA VAL A 140 -2.70 14.05 -14.49
C VAL A 140 -2.79 13.10 -15.71
N PRO A 141 -2.56 13.54 -16.96
CA PRO A 141 -2.56 12.59 -18.09
C PRO A 141 -1.48 11.51 -17.97
N ASP A 142 -0.29 11.84 -17.43
CA ASP A 142 0.80 10.88 -17.26
C ASP A 142 0.42 9.78 -16.26
N ILE A 143 -0.18 10.13 -15.13
CA ILE A 143 -0.67 9.16 -14.16
C ILE A 143 -1.83 8.35 -14.72
N LEU A 144 -2.78 8.96 -15.44
CA LEU A 144 -3.88 8.24 -16.07
C LEU A 144 -3.39 7.24 -17.13
N ARG A 145 -2.32 7.57 -17.85
CA ARG A 145 -1.64 6.63 -18.77
C ARG A 145 -1.01 5.47 -17.99
N LEU A 146 -0.33 5.74 -16.86
CA LEU A 146 0.29 4.72 -16.01
C LEU A 146 -0.74 3.68 -15.53
N VAL A 147 -1.94 4.13 -15.16
CA VAL A 147 -3.02 3.25 -14.68
C VAL A 147 -3.88 2.68 -15.81
N GLY A 148 -3.59 2.99 -17.10
CA GLY A 148 -4.30 2.47 -18.26
C GLY A 148 -5.66 3.13 -18.55
N LEU A 149 -5.84 4.40 -18.16
CA LEU A 149 -7.09 5.16 -18.32
C LEU A 149 -6.94 6.38 -19.25
N SER A 150 -5.99 6.37 -20.16
CA SER A 150 -5.73 7.51 -21.06
C SER A 150 -6.90 7.87 -22.00
N THR A 151 -7.83 6.96 -22.27
CA THR A 151 -9.03 7.18 -23.09
C THR A 151 -10.26 7.58 -22.28
N LYS A 152 -10.19 7.54 -20.95
CA LYS A 152 -11.35 7.73 -20.05
C LYS A 152 -11.32 9.06 -19.25
N LEU A 153 -10.47 10.03 -19.67
CA LEU A 153 -10.25 11.27 -18.90
C LEU A 153 -11.52 12.07 -18.61
N HIS A 154 -12.46 12.04 -19.54
CA HIS A 154 -13.70 12.82 -19.50
C HIS A 154 -14.90 12.05 -18.94
N ASN A 155 -14.75 10.73 -18.72
CA ASN A 155 -15.79 9.90 -18.13
C ASN A 155 -16.03 10.25 -16.67
N TYR A 156 -17.25 10.00 -16.19
CA TYR A 156 -17.62 10.10 -14.79
C TYR A 156 -17.50 8.73 -14.12
N PRO A 157 -17.43 8.66 -12.76
CA PRO A 157 -17.27 7.41 -12.04
C PRO A 157 -18.36 6.35 -12.33
N ASP A 158 -19.60 6.75 -12.55
CA ASP A 158 -20.73 5.88 -12.88
C ASP A 158 -20.68 5.24 -14.28
N GLU A 159 -19.84 5.80 -15.15
CA GLU A 159 -19.56 5.26 -16.48
C GLU A 159 -18.40 4.23 -16.51
N LEU A 160 -17.81 3.93 -15.34
CA LEU A 160 -16.63 3.09 -15.19
C LEU A 160 -16.97 1.76 -14.53
N SER A 161 -16.29 0.68 -14.99
CA SER A 161 -16.28 -0.58 -14.23
C SER A 161 -15.63 -0.41 -12.86
N GLY A 162 -15.88 -1.34 -11.92
CA GLY A 162 -15.26 -1.31 -10.59
C GLY A 162 -13.73 -1.30 -10.63
N GLY A 163 -13.14 -2.08 -11.55
CA GLY A 163 -11.68 -2.08 -11.75
C GLY A 163 -11.14 -0.75 -12.30
N GLU A 164 -11.88 -0.08 -13.20
CA GLU A 164 -11.52 1.26 -13.69
C GLU A 164 -11.65 2.30 -12.59
N GLN A 165 -12.70 2.24 -11.76
CA GLN A 165 -12.87 3.13 -10.60
C GLN A 165 -11.71 2.96 -9.60
N GLN A 166 -11.28 1.72 -9.34
CA GLN A 166 -10.13 1.46 -8.48
C GLN A 166 -8.83 2.00 -9.07
N ARG A 167 -8.64 1.90 -10.40
CA ARG A 167 -7.49 2.52 -11.08
C ARG A 167 -7.50 4.05 -10.96
N VAL A 168 -8.67 4.71 -11.01
CA VAL A 168 -8.79 6.15 -10.72
C VAL A 168 -8.42 6.47 -9.28
N SER A 169 -8.89 5.67 -8.31
CA SER A 169 -8.54 5.81 -6.89
C SER A 169 -7.02 5.71 -6.67
N ILE A 170 -6.38 4.72 -7.29
CA ILE A 170 -4.91 4.56 -7.26
C ILE A 170 -4.21 5.75 -7.91
N ALA A 171 -4.67 6.19 -9.09
CA ALA A 171 -4.11 7.36 -9.77
C ALA A 171 -4.16 8.60 -8.89
N ARG A 172 -5.30 8.87 -8.24
CA ARG A 172 -5.48 9.99 -7.30
C ARG A 172 -4.57 9.88 -6.09
N ALA A 173 -4.41 8.66 -5.53
CA ALA A 173 -3.54 8.42 -4.39
C ALA A 173 -2.06 8.61 -4.73
N PHE A 174 -1.66 8.31 -5.98
CA PHE A 174 -0.26 8.28 -6.39
C PHE A 174 0.21 9.51 -7.19
N VAL A 175 -0.70 10.38 -7.69
CA VAL A 175 -0.33 11.53 -8.56
C VAL A 175 0.70 12.48 -7.96
N ASN A 176 0.80 12.54 -6.62
CA ASN A 176 1.81 13.34 -5.92
C ASN A 176 3.08 12.54 -5.59
N HIS A 177 3.23 11.31 -6.08
CA HIS A 177 4.37 10.42 -5.79
C HIS A 177 4.71 10.33 -4.29
N PRO A 178 3.75 9.96 -3.43
CA PRO A 178 3.97 9.90 -1.99
C PRO A 178 4.99 8.81 -1.65
N PRO A 179 5.84 9.00 -0.62
CA PRO A 179 6.78 7.98 -0.17
C PRO A 179 6.11 6.77 0.49
N LEU A 180 4.84 6.89 0.92
CA LEU A 180 4.04 5.83 1.53
C LEU A 180 2.69 5.73 0.84
N LEU A 181 2.32 4.52 0.40
CA LEU A 181 1.01 4.18 -0.14
C LEU A 181 0.34 3.15 0.78
N LEU A 182 -0.80 3.51 1.33
CA LEU A 182 -1.64 2.66 2.17
C LEU A 182 -2.83 2.18 1.33
N CYS A 183 -3.07 0.87 1.27
CA CYS A 183 -4.19 0.28 0.54
C CYS A 183 -5.04 -0.52 1.53
N ASP A 184 -6.28 -0.11 1.73
CA ASP A 184 -7.26 -0.81 2.58
C ASP A 184 -8.19 -1.62 1.69
N GLU A 185 -8.00 -2.96 1.66
CA GLU A 185 -8.75 -3.93 0.85
C GLU A 185 -8.89 -3.52 -0.63
N PRO A 186 -7.78 -3.25 -1.35
CA PRO A 186 -7.84 -2.61 -2.67
C PRO A 186 -8.49 -3.47 -3.77
N THR A 187 -8.72 -4.74 -3.50
CA THR A 187 -9.32 -5.72 -4.41
C THR A 187 -10.63 -6.31 -3.91
N GLY A 188 -11.12 -5.88 -2.74
CA GLY A 188 -12.23 -6.51 -2.03
C GLY A 188 -13.58 -6.51 -2.75
N ASN A 189 -13.77 -5.62 -3.75
CA ASN A 189 -15.01 -5.50 -4.53
C ASN A 189 -14.82 -5.89 -6.02
N LEU A 190 -13.73 -6.59 -6.34
CA LEU A 190 -13.34 -6.89 -7.72
C LEU A 190 -13.32 -8.40 -7.97
N ASP A 191 -13.51 -8.78 -9.23
CA ASP A 191 -13.31 -10.14 -9.69
C ASP A 191 -11.82 -10.54 -9.64
N PRO A 192 -11.49 -11.83 -9.63
CA PRO A 192 -10.12 -12.30 -9.48
C PRO A 192 -9.13 -11.80 -10.56
N GLU A 193 -9.59 -11.71 -11.82
CA GLU A 193 -8.73 -11.27 -12.93
C GLU A 193 -8.41 -9.78 -12.81
N THR A 194 -9.41 -8.95 -12.54
CA THR A 194 -9.24 -7.51 -12.29
C THR A 194 -8.36 -7.28 -11.05
N SER A 195 -8.52 -8.09 -9.99
CA SER A 195 -7.72 -8.02 -8.77
C SER A 195 -6.23 -8.21 -9.04
N ILE A 196 -5.88 -9.16 -9.90
CA ILE A 196 -4.50 -9.36 -10.36
C ILE A 196 -3.97 -8.08 -11.01
N GLY A 197 -4.71 -7.48 -11.94
CA GLY A 197 -4.32 -6.26 -12.64
C GLY A 197 -4.13 -5.06 -11.69
N ILE A 198 -4.94 -4.96 -10.63
CA ILE A 198 -4.78 -3.93 -9.58
C ILE A 198 -3.52 -4.17 -8.76
N MET A 199 -3.26 -5.41 -8.34
CA MET A 199 -2.06 -5.72 -7.55
C MET A 199 -0.78 -5.57 -8.36
N GLN A 200 -0.79 -5.89 -9.67
CA GLN A 200 0.31 -5.59 -10.59
C GLN A 200 0.60 -4.08 -10.66
N LEU A 201 -0.44 -3.26 -10.73
CA LEU A 201 -0.30 -1.80 -10.76
C LEU A 201 0.32 -1.29 -9.46
N ILE A 202 -0.18 -1.72 -8.29
CA ILE A 202 0.36 -1.35 -6.97
C ILE A 202 1.83 -1.81 -6.84
N TYR A 203 2.15 -3.00 -7.33
CA TYR A 203 3.52 -3.50 -7.34
C TYR A 203 4.44 -2.67 -8.24
N ARG A 204 3.99 -2.26 -9.44
CA ARG A 204 4.76 -1.34 -10.31
C ARG A 204 5.03 -0.01 -9.62
N ILE A 205 4.05 0.52 -8.87
CA ILE A 205 4.23 1.72 -8.04
C ILE A 205 5.32 1.49 -6.98
N ASN A 206 5.28 0.36 -6.26
CA ASN A 206 6.34 0.02 -5.30
C ASN A 206 7.74 -0.02 -5.94
N ARG A 207 7.85 -0.55 -7.15
CA ARG A 207 9.12 -0.61 -7.90
C ARG A 207 9.73 0.76 -8.21
N THR A 208 8.95 1.84 -8.15
CA THR A 208 9.47 3.22 -8.25
C THR A 208 10.11 3.74 -6.96
N GLY A 209 10.10 2.93 -5.88
CA GLY A 209 10.67 3.28 -4.57
C GLY A 209 9.64 3.69 -3.51
N THR A 210 8.34 3.70 -3.85
CA THR A 210 7.26 3.96 -2.90
C THR A 210 7.13 2.78 -1.94
N THR A 211 7.07 3.04 -0.64
CA THR A 211 6.72 2.03 0.38
C THR A 211 5.24 1.74 0.28
N VAL A 212 4.86 0.46 0.26
CA VAL A 212 3.46 0.03 0.10
C VAL A 212 3.04 -0.84 1.26
N VAL A 213 1.89 -0.53 1.86
CA VAL A 213 1.23 -1.36 2.87
C VAL A 213 -0.16 -1.72 2.35
N VAL A 214 -0.43 -3.00 2.17
CA VAL A 214 -1.72 -3.53 1.70
C VAL A 214 -2.39 -4.29 2.84
N ALA A 215 -3.45 -3.71 3.40
CA ALA A 215 -4.33 -4.43 4.31
C ALA A 215 -5.28 -5.29 3.48
N THR A 216 -5.30 -6.60 3.72
CA THR A 216 -6.18 -7.53 3.00
C THR A 216 -6.43 -8.80 3.80
N HIS A 217 -7.52 -9.49 3.46
CA HIS A 217 -7.83 -10.84 3.90
C HIS A 217 -7.75 -11.86 2.75
N ASP A 218 -7.35 -11.42 1.55
CA ASP A 218 -7.18 -12.26 0.36
C ASP A 218 -5.90 -13.09 0.47
N LYS A 219 -6.10 -14.35 0.90
CA LYS A 219 -5.01 -15.31 1.12
C LYS A 219 -4.28 -15.65 -0.18
N GLU A 220 -5.05 -15.88 -1.25
CA GLU A 220 -4.47 -16.29 -2.52
C GLU A 220 -3.53 -15.22 -3.07
N MET A 221 -3.94 -13.96 -3.02
CA MET A 221 -3.13 -12.86 -3.49
C MET A 221 -1.82 -12.74 -2.69
N VAL A 222 -1.90 -12.84 -1.36
CA VAL A 222 -0.73 -12.80 -0.48
C VAL A 222 0.24 -13.94 -0.80
N ASP A 223 -0.28 -15.17 -0.93
CA ASP A 223 0.53 -16.36 -1.18
C ASP A 223 1.18 -16.37 -2.56
N LYS A 224 0.50 -15.74 -3.55
CA LYS A 224 1.03 -15.58 -4.90
C LYS A 224 2.17 -14.56 -4.97
N MET A 225 2.05 -13.46 -4.25
CA MET A 225 3.03 -12.37 -4.31
C MET A 225 4.28 -12.63 -3.47
N ARG A 226 4.19 -13.42 -2.41
CA ARG A 226 5.29 -13.78 -1.48
C ARG A 226 6.13 -12.58 -1.04
N ARG A 227 5.45 -11.55 -0.53
CA ARG A 227 6.09 -10.39 0.06
C ARG A 227 6.06 -10.49 1.58
N ARG A 228 6.63 -9.52 2.27
CA ARG A 228 6.57 -9.46 3.73
C ARG A 228 5.13 -9.46 4.21
N VAL A 229 4.83 -10.31 5.18
CA VAL A 229 3.50 -10.47 5.79
C VAL A 229 3.58 -10.17 7.26
N ILE A 230 2.78 -9.21 7.71
CA ILE A 230 2.53 -8.93 9.12
C ILE A 230 1.11 -9.38 9.41
N GLU A 231 0.94 -10.37 10.28
CA GLU A 231 -0.38 -10.92 10.63
C GLU A 231 -0.87 -10.33 11.95
N LEU A 232 -2.08 -9.77 11.90
CA LEU A 232 -2.80 -9.30 13.07
C LEU A 232 -3.89 -10.29 13.48
N ARG A 233 -4.00 -10.54 14.78
CA ARG A 233 -5.11 -11.28 15.40
C ARG A 233 -5.47 -10.63 16.71
N GLU A 234 -6.76 -10.32 16.90
CA GLU A 234 -7.28 -9.70 18.13
C GLU A 234 -6.48 -8.45 18.56
N GLY A 235 -6.13 -7.61 17.59
CA GLY A 235 -5.37 -6.39 17.82
C GLY A 235 -3.87 -6.55 18.04
N ARG A 236 -3.31 -7.76 18.03
CA ARG A 236 -1.88 -8.06 18.27
C ARG A 236 -1.19 -8.53 17.01
N VAL A 237 0.10 -8.23 16.86
CA VAL A 237 0.94 -8.84 15.83
C VAL A 237 1.33 -10.23 16.30
N ILE A 238 0.90 -11.25 15.56
CA ILE A 238 1.23 -12.65 15.87
C ILE A 238 2.31 -13.23 14.95
N ARG A 239 2.59 -12.55 13.82
CA ARG A 239 3.61 -12.97 12.87
C ARG A 239 4.12 -11.77 12.06
N ASP A 240 5.43 -11.75 11.78
CA ASP A 240 6.11 -10.84 10.86
C ASP A 240 7.17 -11.64 10.10
N GLN A 241 6.95 -11.87 8.80
CA GLN A 241 7.77 -12.73 7.97
C GLN A 241 8.10 -12.09 6.63
N GLN A 242 9.37 -12.04 6.26
CA GLN A 242 9.87 -11.31 5.08
C GLN A 242 9.35 -11.85 3.73
N SER A 243 9.27 -13.16 3.54
CA SER A 243 8.70 -13.79 2.34
C SER A 243 7.58 -14.72 2.79
N GLY A 244 6.54 -14.14 3.38
CA GLY A 244 5.48 -14.89 4.03
C GLY A 244 4.41 -15.39 3.07
N LEU A 245 3.80 -16.50 3.47
CA LEU A 245 2.48 -16.95 2.99
C LEU A 245 1.42 -16.47 3.99
N TYR A 246 0.19 -16.40 3.55
CA TYR A 246 -0.91 -16.10 4.48
C TYR A 246 -1.05 -17.20 5.54
N ARG A 247 -0.89 -18.48 5.08
CA ARG A 247 -0.73 -19.66 5.95
C ARG A 247 0.49 -20.44 5.51
N PRO A 248 1.48 -20.66 6.37
CA PRO A 248 2.71 -21.39 6.03
C PRO A 248 2.50 -22.83 5.54
N ASP A 249 1.39 -23.44 5.94
CA ASP A 249 1.07 -24.86 5.74
C ASP A 249 0.30 -25.13 4.43
N GLU A 250 -0.19 -24.09 3.73
CA GLU A 250 -0.93 -24.27 2.48
C GLU A 250 0.03 -24.36 1.29
N SER A 251 -0.04 -25.49 0.56
CA SER A 251 0.76 -25.71 -0.64
C SER A 251 0.48 -24.69 -1.74
N THR A 252 1.53 -24.30 -2.44
CA THR A 252 1.46 -23.36 -3.56
C THR A 252 0.73 -24.01 -4.73
N SER A 253 -0.43 -23.53 -5.14
CA SER A 253 -1.15 -24.03 -6.31
C SER A 253 -0.45 -23.64 -7.62
N GLU A 254 -0.70 -24.38 -8.72
CA GLU A 254 -0.21 -24.05 -10.08
C GLU A 254 -0.57 -22.62 -10.52
N PHE A 255 -1.69 -22.10 -10.03
CA PHE A 255 -2.13 -20.73 -10.25
C PHE A 255 -1.16 -19.70 -9.64
N ALA A 256 -0.48 -20.01 -8.53
CA ALA A 256 0.53 -19.14 -7.93
C ALA A 256 1.76 -18.94 -8.82
N VAL A 257 2.13 -19.97 -9.58
CA VAL A 257 3.25 -19.91 -10.55
C VAL A 257 2.87 -19.00 -11.72
N ARG A 258 1.68 -19.17 -12.26
CA ARG A 258 1.15 -18.36 -13.35
C ARG A 258 1.08 -16.87 -12.97
N LEU A 259 0.55 -16.55 -11.80
CA LEU A 259 0.43 -15.17 -11.34
C LEU A 259 1.79 -14.49 -11.15
N ARG A 260 2.81 -15.21 -10.64
CA ARG A 260 4.17 -14.64 -10.53
C ARG A 260 4.73 -14.28 -11.88
N GLY A 261 4.54 -15.14 -12.89
CA GLY A 261 4.91 -14.82 -14.27
C GLY A 261 4.21 -13.56 -14.78
N GLU A 262 2.89 -13.44 -14.55
CA GLU A 262 2.08 -12.30 -14.96
C GLU A 262 2.41 -11.02 -14.17
N LEU A 263 2.77 -11.15 -12.89
CA LEU A 263 3.22 -10.02 -12.05
C LEU A 263 4.67 -9.60 -12.34
N GLY A 264 5.41 -10.35 -13.19
CA GLY A 264 6.83 -10.11 -13.43
C GLY A 264 7.71 -10.36 -12.19
N ILE A 265 7.22 -11.15 -11.23
CA ILE A 265 7.95 -11.58 -10.05
C ILE A 265 8.72 -12.82 -10.44
N GLY A 266 10.05 -12.73 -10.58
CA GLY A 266 10.91 -13.84 -11.01
C GLY A 266 10.68 -15.10 -10.17
N VAL A 267 10.64 -16.26 -10.82
CA VAL A 267 10.71 -17.56 -10.16
C VAL A 267 12.16 -17.73 -9.71
N GLU A 268 12.45 -17.52 -8.43
CA GLU A 268 13.72 -17.95 -7.87
C GLU A 268 13.73 -19.49 -7.89
N GLY A 269 14.51 -20.02 -8.85
CA GLY A 269 14.75 -21.46 -8.92
C GLY A 269 15.47 -21.91 -7.65
N HIS A 270 14.95 -22.93 -6.98
CA HIS A 270 15.77 -23.73 -6.09
C HIS A 270 16.78 -24.50 -6.97
N PRO A 271 18.08 -24.35 -6.76
CA PRO A 271 19.02 -25.35 -7.24
C PRO A 271 18.84 -26.62 -6.40
N ASN A 272 18.75 -27.76 -7.08
CA ASN A 272 18.91 -29.08 -6.47
C ASN A 272 20.19 -29.18 -5.69
#